data_0ecab6f523a472b1611afbf6dc9bc7f3
#
_entry.id   0ecab6f523a472b1611afbf6dc9bc7f3
#
_cell.length_a   1.000
_cell.length_b   1.000
_cell.length_c   1.000
_cell.angle_alpha   90.00
_cell.angle_beta   90.00
_cell.angle_gamma   90.00
#
_symmetry.space_group_name_H-M   'P 1'
#
loop_
_entity.id
_entity.type
_entity.pdbx_description
1 polymer ?
#
loop_
_entity_poly.entity_id
_entity_poly.type
_entity_poly.pdbx_seq_one_letter_code
_entity_poly.pdbx_strand_id
1 'polypeptide(L)'
;MIESLPLTRTAYRAQQAALRWSFAVAHLGLRPFVKPERRPSAREIHGLHRRLEALFERDLENVESGAYPRELLFQMPVREYVSGLPALALETARMIRRARSGRVRDLPKGVDLARFPDYFRRNFHWQSDGYLSRRSAELYDLGVEFLFLGTADVMRRQIIPPITRFSRENPGTLRVLDVGAGTGRALYQMGLAHPGHKYFGVDLSPYYVDRARELLAGRDVSLLVDNAENLPLRDASFDIVTSVFLFHELPLSARRRVLSEMRRVARPGALLVIEDSAQLSDAPELEFFLENFGRDMNEPFFARYLRETLEPELESAGFHVQGVEPCFLSKVVIARAR
;
A
#
# COMPACT_ATOMS: atom_id res chain seq x y z
N MET A 1 21.67 18.37 -18.47
CA MET A 1 20.60 17.65 -17.73
C MET A 1 20.60 17.91 -16.20
N ILE A 2 21.55 18.64 -15.64
CA ILE A 2 21.70 18.91 -14.19
C ILE A 2 20.94 20.20 -13.75
N GLU A 3 20.63 21.11 -14.67
CA GLU A 3 19.97 22.40 -14.34
C GLU A 3 18.49 22.32 -13.96
N SER A 4 17.82 21.20 -14.19
CA SER A 4 16.37 21.06 -13.87
C SER A 4 16.09 20.50 -12.45
N LEU A 5 17.09 19.99 -11.73
CA LEU A 5 16.92 19.36 -10.41
C LEU A 5 16.43 20.32 -9.31
N PRO A 6 17.00 21.53 -9.15
CA PRO A 6 16.52 22.47 -8.13
C PRO A 6 15.07 22.88 -8.34
N LEU A 7 14.65 23.09 -9.60
CA LEU A 7 13.27 23.43 -9.94
C LEU A 7 12.32 22.24 -9.67
N THR A 8 12.74 21.01 -9.99
CA THR A 8 11.98 19.79 -9.69
C THR A 8 11.79 19.64 -8.19
N ARG A 9 12.85 19.82 -7.38
CA ARG A 9 12.79 19.76 -5.92
C ARG A 9 11.82 20.80 -5.36
N THR A 10 11.88 22.04 -5.83
CA THR A 10 10.99 23.12 -5.40
C THR A 10 9.53 22.83 -5.77
N ALA A 11 9.27 22.44 -7.02
CA ALA A 11 7.93 22.10 -7.50
C ALA A 11 7.34 20.92 -6.72
N TYR A 12 8.12 19.86 -6.50
CA TYR A 12 7.71 18.70 -5.73
C TYR A 12 7.38 19.06 -4.28
N ARG A 13 8.24 19.82 -3.59
CA ARG A 13 8.01 20.29 -2.22
C ARG A 13 6.77 21.15 -2.12
N ALA A 14 6.54 22.05 -3.07
CA ALA A 14 5.35 22.88 -3.12
C ALA A 14 4.08 22.02 -3.33
N GLN A 15 4.11 21.03 -4.24
CA GLN A 15 3.01 20.10 -4.44
C GLN A 15 2.68 19.34 -3.15
N GLN A 16 3.69 18.76 -2.49
CA GLN A 16 3.49 17.99 -1.26
C GLN A 16 2.95 18.86 -0.12
N ALA A 17 3.43 20.09 0.00
CA ALA A 17 2.91 21.03 0.98
C ALA A 17 1.44 21.40 0.73
N ALA A 18 1.08 21.67 -0.53
CA ALA A 18 -0.30 22.00 -0.91
C ALA A 18 -1.26 20.82 -0.65
N LEU A 19 -0.87 19.60 -1.00
CA LEU A 19 -1.67 18.38 -0.76
C LEU A 19 -1.88 18.15 0.75
N ARG A 20 -0.81 18.19 1.53
CA ARG A 20 -0.88 18.02 2.99
C ARG A 20 -1.78 19.06 3.63
N TRP A 21 -1.63 20.34 3.22
CA TRP A 21 -2.49 21.40 3.72
C TRP A 21 -3.97 21.15 3.38
N SER A 22 -4.26 20.80 2.13
CA SER A 22 -5.63 20.54 1.67
C SER A 22 -6.28 19.40 2.45
N PHE A 23 -5.58 18.28 2.61
CA PHE A 23 -6.09 17.15 3.38
C PHE A 23 -6.14 17.43 4.90
N ALA A 24 -5.19 18.17 5.46
CA ALA A 24 -5.21 18.55 6.86
C ALA A 24 -6.41 19.48 7.19
N VAL A 25 -6.76 20.42 6.31
CA VAL A 25 -7.96 21.24 6.45
C VAL A 25 -9.22 20.38 6.42
N ALA A 26 -9.30 19.43 5.49
CA ALA A 26 -10.43 18.50 5.43
C ALA A 26 -10.53 17.61 6.67
N HIS A 27 -9.40 17.13 7.22
CA HIS A 27 -9.35 16.40 8.49
C HIS A 27 -9.82 17.20 9.70
N LEU A 28 -9.64 18.53 9.71
CA LEU A 28 -10.17 19.37 10.78
C LEU A 28 -11.70 19.24 10.92
N GLY A 29 -12.41 19.08 9.81
CA GLY A 29 -13.84 18.83 9.79
C GLY A 29 -14.26 17.49 10.42
N LEU A 30 -13.35 16.52 10.51
CA LEU A 30 -13.59 15.20 11.09
C LEU A 30 -13.25 15.12 12.59
N ARG A 31 -12.46 16.06 13.13
CA ARG A 31 -12.03 16.05 14.55
C ARG A 31 -13.16 15.89 15.57
N PRO A 32 -14.37 16.46 15.38
CA PRO A 32 -15.46 16.26 16.33
C PRO A 32 -15.92 14.79 16.43
N PHE A 33 -15.58 13.99 15.44
CA PHE A 33 -16.06 12.60 15.31
C PHE A 33 -14.99 11.57 15.72
N VAL A 34 -13.72 11.97 15.85
CA VAL A 34 -12.60 11.12 16.25
C VAL A 34 -12.05 11.66 17.58
N LYS A 35 -12.25 10.91 18.65
CA LYS A 35 -11.75 11.28 19.99
C LYS A 35 -10.69 10.25 20.40
N PRO A 36 -9.39 10.53 20.20
CA PRO A 36 -8.33 9.66 20.72
C PRO A 36 -8.37 9.65 22.26
N GLU A 37 -8.04 8.53 22.86
CA GLU A 37 -7.98 8.36 24.32
C GLU A 37 -6.95 9.27 24.98
N ARG A 38 -5.86 9.54 24.28
CA ARG A 38 -4.85 10.53 24.68
C ARG A 38 -4.44 11.40 23.48
N ARG A 39 -3.74 12.46 23.75
CA ARG A 39 -3.07 13.26 22.71
C ARG A 39 -1.66 12.72 22.46
N PRO A 40 -1.13 12.80 21.23
CA PRO A 40 0.26 12.46 20.96
C PRO A 40 1.19 13.39 21.74
N SER A 41 2.28 12.86 22.25
CA SER A 41 3.34 13.62 22.89
C SER A 41 4.14 14.44 21.86
N ALA A 42 4.87 15.45 22.33
CA ALA A 42 5.77 16.23 21.47
C ALA A 42 6.83 15.34 20.77
N ARG A 43 7.31 14.29 21.45
CA ARG A 43 8.27 13.33 20.89
C ARG A 43 7.66 12.53 19.74
N GLU A 44 6.42 12.05 19.89
CA GLU A 44 5.69 11.32 18.83
C GLU A 44 5.40 12.22 17.62
N ILE A 45 4.98 13.46 17.85
CA ILE A 45 4.76 14.43 16.76
C ILE A 45 6.08 14.72 16.04
N HIS A 46 7.17 14.94 16.78
CA HIS A 46 8.48 15.15 16.17
C HIS A 46 8.96 13.94 15.38
N GLY A 47 8.78 12.72 15.92
CA GLY A 47 9.07 11.47 15.22
C GLY A 47 8.32 11.33 13.91
N LEU A 48 7.01 11.62 13.94
CA LEU A 48 6.17 11.60 12.74
C LEU A 48 6.68 12.58 11.67
N HIS A 49 6.95 13.83 12.04
CA HIS A 49 7.45 14.82 11.09
C HIS A 49 8.82 14.46 10.52
N ARG A 50 9.75 13.99 11.35
CA ARG A 50 11.07 13.55 10.90
C ARG A 50 10.98 12.41 9.87
N ARG A 51 10.15 11.40 10.11
CA ARG A 51 9.94 10.29 9.16
C ARG A 51 9.28 10.76 7.86
N LEU A 52 8.36 11.70 7.95
CA LEU A 52 7.72 12.29 6.79
C LEU A 52 8.71 13.06 5.92
N GLU A 53 9.55 13.91 6.52
CA GLU A 53 10.58 14.62 5.78
C GLU A 53 11.61 13.68 5.17
N ALA A 54 12.02 12.63 5.90
CA ALA A 54 12.90 11.60 5.38
C ALA A 54 12.31 10.84 4.18
N LEU A 55 10.99 10.61 4.16
CA LEU A 55 10.31 10.03 3.01
C LEU A 55 10.44 10.91 1.77
N PHE A 56 10.19 12.22 1.89
CA PHE A 56 10.26 13.14 0.75
C PHE A 56 11.69 13.35 0.24
N GLU A 57 12.68 13.40 1.13
CA GLU A 57 14.08 13.47 0.71
C GLU A 57 14.48 12.21 -0.03
N ARG A 58 14.16 11.03 0.51
CA ARG A 58 14.44 9.75 -0.18
C ARG A 58 13.77 9.68 -1.55
N ASP A 59 12.56 10.18 -1.67
CA ASP A 59 11.83 10.18 -2.94
C ASP A 59 12.56 11.02 -4.01
N LEU A 60 13.12 12.15 -3.63
CA LEU A 60 13.98 12.98 -4.49
C LEU A 60 15.31 12.29 -4.80
N GLU A 61 15.99 11.72 -3.79
CA GLU A 61 17.23 10.97 -3.96
C GLU A 61 17.07 9.78 -4.92
N ASN A 62 15.93 9.10 -4.88
CA ASN A 62 15.61 8.01 -5.79
C ASN A 62 15.51 8.48 -7.25
N VAL A 63 14.97 9.67 -7.51
CA VAL A 63 14.98 10.27 -8.84
C VAL A 63 16.40 10.67 -9.24
N GLU A 64 17.17 11.28 -8.34
CA GLU A 64 18.54 11.72 -8.57
C GLU A 64 19.49 10.54 -8.88
N SER A 65 19.29 9.40 -8.21
CA SER A 65 20.03 8.15 -8.46
C SER A 65 19.55 7.37 -9.68
N GLY A 66 18.47 7.84 -10.34
CA GLY A 66 17.86 7.16 -11.48
C GLY A 66 17.15 5.87 -11.09
N ALA A 67 16.68 5.75 -9.86
CA ALA A 67 15.87 4.59 -9.43
C ALA A 67 14.52 4.57 -10.17
N TYR A 68 13.97 5.74 -10.45
CA TYR A 68 12.79 5.92 -11.30
C TYR A 68 12.75 7.33 -11.93
N PRO A 69 11.97 7.52 -13.02
CA PRO A 69 11.90 8.80 -13.70
C PRO A 69 11.20 9.87 -12.84
N ARG A 70 11.61 11.14 -13.01
CA ARG A 70 11.08 12.29 -12.25
C ARG A 70 9.56 12.49 -12.41
N GLU A 71 9.02 12.04 -13.52
CA GLU A 71 7.60 12.10 -13.85
C GLU A 71 6.74 11.39 -12.80
N LEU A 72 7.30 10.36 -12.12
CA LEU A 72 6.63 9.66 -11.02
C LEU A 72 6.32 10.56 -9.80
N LEU A 73 7.10 11.62 -9.59
CA LEU A 73 6.84 12.59 -8.53
C LEU A 73 5.50 13.34 -8.70
N PHE A 74 4.99 13.39 -9.95
CA PHE A 74 3.84 14.21 -10.34
C PHE A 74 2.66 13.40 -10.89
N GLN A 75 2.62 12.08 -10.66
CA GLN A 75 1.62 11.17 -11.20
C GLN A 75 0.31 11.07 -10.38
N MET A 76 0.09 12.00 -9.46
CA MET A 76 -1.17 12.04 -8.72
C MET A 76 -2.33 12.42 -9.65
N PRO A 77 -3.43 11.65 -9.69
CA PRO A 77 -4.59 11.95 -10.54
C PRO A 77 -5.47 13.05 -9.93
N VAL A 78 -4.95 14.29 -9.88
CA VAL A 78 -5.57 15.43 -9.18
C VAL A 78 -7.01 15.68 -9.64
N ARG A 79 -7.28 15.60 -10.96
CA ARG A 79 -8.65 15.82 -11.49
C ARG A 79 -9.62 14.78 -10.96
N GLU A 80 -9.24 13.50 -10.97
CA GLU A 80 -10.04 12.40 -10.46
C GLU A 80 -10.28 12.57 -8.94
N TYR A 81 -9.25 12.94 -8.20
CA TYR A 81 -9.36 13.16 -6.76
C TYR A 81 -10.27 14.33 -6.42
N VAL A 82 -10.14 15.46 -7.11
CA VAL A 82 -11.03 16.61 -6.90
C VAL A 82 -12.48 16.27 -7.22
N SER A 83 -12.72 15.57 -8.32
CA SER A 83 -14.10 15.14 -8.69
C SER A 83 -14.68 14.11 -7.72
N GLY A 84 -13.83 13.31 -7.06
CA GLY A 84 -14.20 12.30 -6.05
C GLY A 84 -14.51 12.87 -4.66
N LEU A 85 -14.09 14.10 -4.34
CA LEU A 85 -14.24 14.68 -3.00
C LEU A 85 -15.70 14.67 -2.45
N PRO A 86 -16.75 15.01 -3.23
CA PRO A 86 -18.11 14.95 -2.72
C PRO A 86 -18.54 13.52 -2.36
N ALA A 87 -18.13 12.53 -3.16
CA ALA A 87 -18.42 11.13 -2.91
C ALA A 87 -17.64 10.60 -1.69
N LEU A 88 -16.39 11.01 -1.51
CA LEU A 88 -15.58 10.71 -0.33
C LEU A 88 -16.18 11.32 0.94
N ALA A 89 -16.64 12.57 0.91
CA ALA A 89 -17.29 13.20 2.06
C ALA A 89 -18.56 12.45 2.50
N LEU A 90 -19.38 12.03 1.53
CA LEU A 90 -20.57 11.21 1.82
C LEU A 90 -20.18 9.84 2.38
N GLU A 91 -19.15 9.22 1.82
CA GLU A 91 -18.65 7.93 2.31
C GLU A 91 -18.08 8.06 3.73
N THR A 92 -17.33 9.10 4.03
CA THR A 92 -16.79 9.36 5.37
C THR A 92 -17.93 9.49 6.40
N ALA A 93 -19.04 10.16 6.04
CA ALA A 93 -20.20 10.24 6.92
C ALA A 93 -20.84 8.85 7.19
N ARG A 94 -20.85 7.96 6.19
CA ARG A 94 -21.30 6.56 6.35
C ARG A 94 -20.35 5.75 7.20
N MET A 95 -19.02 5.90 7.00
CA MET A 95 -17.99 5.26 7.82
C MET A 95 -18.14 5.64 9.30
N ILE A 96 -18.30 6.91 9.62
CA ILE A 96 -18.52 7.40 10.99
C ILE A 96 -19.79 6.78 11.60
N ARG A 97 -20.89 6.72 10.85
CA ARG A 97 -22.14 6.12 11.30
C ARG A 97 -21.95 4.63 11.58
N ARG A 98 -21.24 3.91 10.71
CA ARG A 98 -20.96 2.48 10.87
C ARG A 98 -20.06 2.23 12.05
N ALA A 99 -18.99 3.00 12.23
CA ALA A 99 -18.10 2.92 13.37
C ALA A 99 -18.86 3.10 14.70
N ARG A 100 -19.77 4.10 14.78
CA ARG A 100 -20.60 4.33 15.96
C ARG A 100 -21.60 3.20 16.25
N SER A 101 -22.06 2.50 15.21
CA SER A 101 -23.02 1.39 15.38
C SER A 101 -22.33 0.03 15.60
N GLY A 102 -20.99 -0.04 15.47
CA GLY A 102 -20.22 -1.28 15.60
C GLY A 102 -20.52 -2.34 14.53
N ARG A 103 -21.14 -1.96 13.41
CA ARG A 103 -21.49 -2.91 12.33
C ARG A 103 -20.27 -3.18 11.45
N VAL A 104 -19.63 -4.31 11.69
CA VAL A 104 -18.39 -4.71 11.01
C VAL A 104 -18.60 -5.63 9.79
N ARG A 105 -19.85 -6.05 9.53
CA ARG A 105 -20.22 -6.96 8.41
C ARG A 105 -21.47 -6.45 7.68
N ASP A 106 -21.53 -5.16 7.42
CA ASP A 106 -22.60 -4.52 6.64
C ASP A 106 -22.18 -4.55 5.15
N LEU A 107 -22.35 -5.73 4.53
CA LEU A 107 -21.85 -6.04 3.21
C LEU A 107 -22.96 -5.97 2.15
N PRO A 108 -22.63 -5.81 0.85
CA PRO A 108 -23.62 -5.65 -0.20
C PRO A 108 -24.47 -6.90 -0.38
N LYS A 109 -25.77 -6.71 -0.57
CA LYS A 109 -26.68 -7.78 -0.93
C LYS A 109 -26.41 -8.24 -2.36
N GLY A 110 -26.45 -9.54 -2.62
CA GLY A 110 -26.26 -10.11 -3.96
C GLY A 110 -24.83 -10.53 -4.31
N VAL A 111 -23.87 -10.26 -3.41
CA VAL A 111 -22.53 -10.85 -3.52
C VAL A 111 -22.53 -12.25 -2.90
N ASP A 112 -22.03 -13.24 -3.63
CA ASP A 112 -21.82 -14.58 -3.08
C ASP A 112 -20.64 -14.58 -2.11
N LEU A 113 -20.93 -14.33 -0.84
CA LEU A 113 -19.93 -14.26 0.21
C LEU A 113 -19.20 -15.59 0.48
N ALA A 114 -19.78 -16.74 0.06
CA ALA A 114 -19.14 -18.04 0.26
C ALA A 114 -17.83 -18.19 -0.55
N ARG A 115 -17.67 -17.40 -1.60
CA ARG A 115 -16.45 -17.36 -2.43
C ARG A 115 -15.25 -16.68 -1.75
N PHE A 116 -15.46 -15.99 -0.64
CA PHE A 116 -14.42 -15.23 0.05
C PHE A 116 -14.11 -15.85 1.42
N PRO A 117 -12.87 -15.83 1.90
CA PRO A 117 -12.55 -16.27 3.25
C PRO A 117 -13.24 -15.39 4.30
N ASP A 118 -13.52 -15.95 5.48
CA ASP A 118 -14.30 -15.26 6.52
C ASP A 118 -13.67 -13.95 6.98
N TYR A 119 -12.34 -13.88 7.03
CA TYR A 119 -11.62 -12.68 7.43
C TYR A 119 -11.82 -11.51 6.44
N PHE A 120 -12.07 -11.80 5.15
CA PHE A 120 -12.31 -10.79 4.11
C PHE A 120 -13.75 -10.23 4.13
N ARG A 121 -14.72 -10.97 4.70
CA ARG A 121 -16.15 -10.62 4.74
C ARG A 121 -16.47 -9.57 5.79
N ARG A 122 -15.89 -8.36 5.65
CA ARG A 122 -16.05 -7.27 6.62
C ARG A 122 -15.83 -5.89 6.01
N ASN A 123 -16.24 -4.87 6.78
CA ASN A 123 -16.03 -3.49 6.42
C ASN A 123 -14.67 -3.00 6.93
N PHE A 124 -13.59 -3.40 6.26
CA PHE A 124 -12.27 -2.81 6.51
C PHE A 124 -12.37 -1.28 6.41
N HIS A 125 -11.63 -0.56 7.24
CA HIS A 125 -11.62 0.91 7.31
C HIS A 125 -13.01 1.53 7.50
N TRP A 126 -13.98 0.77 7.99
CA TRP A 126 -15.40 1.16 8.08
C TRP A 126 -16.05 1.51 6.74
N GLN A 127 -15.39 1.29 5.62
CA GLN A 127 -15.91 1.63 4.31
C GLN A 127 -17.16 0.82 3.96
N SER A 128 -18.05 1.44 3.19
CA SER A 128 -19.25 0.76 2.70
C SER A 128 -18.86 -0.44 1.84
N ASP A 129 -19.56 -1.55 2.04
CA ASP A 129 -19.37 -2.79 1.27
C ASP A 129 -18.03 -3.50 1.46
N GLY A 130 -17.13 -3.01 2.35
CA GLY A 130 -15.76 -3.51 2.43
C GLY A 130 -15.04 -3.39 1.09
N TYR A 131 -14.35 -4.44 0.65
CA TYR A 131 -13.72 -4.53 -0.68
C TYR A 131 -14.62 -5.14 -1.76
N LEU A 132 -15.95 -5.19 -1.52
CA LEU A 132 -16.90 -5.97 -2.31
C LEU A 132 -17.88 -5.11 -3.14
N SER A 133 -17.45 -3.93 -3.58
CA SER A 133 -18.23 -3.13 -4.53
C SER A 133 -17.33 -2.27 -5.44
N ARG A 134 -17.86 -1.96 -6.63
CA ARG A 134 -17.22 -1.03 -7.56
C ARG A 134 -17.00 0.35 -6.93
N ARG A 135 -17.99 0.86 -6.20
CA ARG A 135 -17.91 2.14 -5.49
C ARG A 135 -16.76 2.17 -4.48
N SER A 136 -16.56 1.09 -3.73
CA SER A 136 -15.43 0.98 -2.82
C SER A 136 -14.10 1.10 -3.56
N ALA A 137 -13.94 0.37 -4.67
CA ALA A 137 -12.73 0.40 -5.49
C ALA A 137 -12.46 1.78 -6.12
N GLU A 138 -13.52 2.48 -6.57
CA GLU A 138 -13.42 3.84 -7.16
C GLU A 138 -12.96 4.90 -6.15
N LEU A 139 -13.33 4.75 -4.87
CA LEU A 139 -12.99 5.72 -3.82
C LEU A 139 -11.72 5.35 -3.05
N TYR A 140 -11.18 4.14 -3.23
CA TYR A 140 -10.11 3.60 -2.42
C TYR A 140 -8.85 4.45 -2.45
N ASP A 141 -8.31 4.71 -3.63
CA ASP A 141 -7.06 5.46 -3.78
C ASP A 141 -7.15 6.87 -3.20
N LEU A 142 -8.26 7.58 -3.47
CA LEU A 142 -8.51 8.90 -2.89
C LEU A 142 -8.65 8.82 -1.37
N GLY A 143 -9.35 7.79 -0.86
CA GLY A 143 -9.52 7.56 0.57
C GLY A 143 -8.19 7.31 1.29
N VAL A 144 -7.32 6.50 0.70
CA VAL A 144 -5.99 6.19 1.23
C VAL A 144 -5.07 7.43 1.18
N GLU A 145 -5.08 8.19 0.07
CA GLU A 145 -4.34 9.45 0.00
C GLU A 145 -4.85 10.47 1.03
N PHE A 146 -6.16 10.57 1.21
CA PHE A 146 -6.76 11.41 2.24
C PHE A 146 -6.28 10.98 3.65
N LEU A 147 -6.30 9.69 3.95
CA LEU A 147 -5.89 9.12 5.23
C LEU A 147 -4.42 9.44 5.55
N PHE A 148 -3.54 9.29 4.57
CA PHE A 148 -2.10 9.51 4.69
C PHE A 148 -1.63 10.91 4.25
N LEU A 149 -2.54 11.89 4.16
CA LEU A 149 -2.24 13.29 3.85
C LEU A 149 -1.46 13.48 2.53
N GLY A 150 -1.77 12.68 1.51
CA GLY A 150 -1.15 12.77 0.18
C GLY A 150 0.19 12.04 0.06
N THR A 151 0.49 11.10 0.96
CA THR A 151 1.77 10.38 0.97
C THR A 151 1.68 8.90 0.58
N ALA A 152 0.48 8.37 0.34
CA ALA A 152 0.30 6.96 0.06
C ALA A 152 1.05 6.52 -1.22
N ASP A 153 0.95 7.27 -2.30
CA ASP A 153 1.71 6.99 -3.53
C ASP A 153 3.23 7.17 -3.34
N VAL A 154 3.64 8.08 -2.46
CA VAL A 154 5.07 8.28 -2.13
C VAL A 154 5.61 7.06 -1.37
N MET A 155 4.87 6.53 -0.40
CA MET A 155 5.22 5.29 0.31
C MET A 155 5.24 4.11 -0.67
N ARG A 156 4.17 3.91 -1.41
CA ARG A 156 3.99 2.81 -2.37
C ARG A 156 5.14 2.69 -3.38
N ARG A 157 5.69 3.80 -3.89
CA ARG A 157 6.79 3.73 -4.86
C ARG A 157 8.16 3.45 -4.24
N GLN A 158 8.28 3.39 -2.91
CA GLN A 158 9.54 3.01 -2.27
C GLN A 158 9.90 1.53 -2.46
N ILE A 159 9.01 0.71 -3.02
CA ILE A 159 9.36 -0.64 -3.50
C ILE A 159 10.22 -0.62 -4.78
N ILE A 160 10.23 0.49 -5.55
CA ILE A 160 10.90 0.56 -6.86
C ILE A 160 12.43 0.56 -6.77
N PRO A 161 13.09 1.29 -5.85
CA PRO A 161 14.56 1.30 -5.77
C PRO A 161 15.21 -0.08 -5.65
N PRO A 162 14.75 -1.01 -4.77
CA PRO A 162 15.29 -2.37 -4.76
C PRO A 162 15.02 -3.14 -6.07
N ILE A 163 13.88 -2.91 -6.73
CA ILE A 163 13.57 -3.49 -8.04
C ILE A 163 14.55 -2.97 -9.09
N THR A 164 14.85 -1.67 -9.08
CA THR A 164 15.80 -1.06 -10.02
C THR A 164 17.21 -1.63 -9.84
N ARG A 165 17.67 -1.79 -8.58
CA ARG A 165 18.96 -2.44 -8.30
C ARG A 165 19.00 -3.86 -8.86
N PHE A 166 17.96 -4.65 -8.56
CA PHE A 166 17.84 -6.02 -9.05
C PHE A 166 17.80 -6.11 -10.58
N SER A 167 17.07 -5.20 -11.25
CA SER A 167 16.98 -5.16 -12.71
C SER A 167 18.31 -4.81 -13.37
N ARG A 168 19.15 -3.97 -12.75
CA ARG A 168 20.48 -3.66 -13.22
C ARG A 168 21.45 -4.85 -13.10
N GLU A 169 21.28 -5.65 -12.04
CA GLU A 169 22.06 -6.89 -11.83
C GLU A 169 21.59 -8.04 -12.73
N ASN A 170 20.33 -8.01 -13.17
CA ASN A 170 19.68 -9.05 -13.97
C ASN A 170 19.09 -8.43 -15.25
N PRO A 171 19.90 -8.10 -16.25
CA PRO A 171 19.45 -7.42 -17.45
C PRO A 171 18.48 -8.29 -18.27
N GLY A 172 17.48 -7.66 -18.86
CA GLY A 172 16.45 -8.30 -19.68
C GLY A 172 15.04 -8.07 -19.15
N THR A 173 14.09 -8.76 -19.76
CA THR A 173 12.67 -8.69 -19.36
C THR A 173 12.40 -9.60 -18.17
N LEU A 174 12.14 -9.01 -17.02
CA LEU A 174 11.78 -9.73 -15.79
C LEU A 174 10.26 -9.89 -15.65
N ARG A 175 9.85 -10.96 -14.99
CA ARG A 175 8.45 -11.24 -14.63
C ARG A 175 8.22 -10.80 -13.19
N VAL A 176 7.33 -9.84 -13.01
CA VAL A 176 7.00 -9.21 -11.73
C VAL A 176 5.58 -9.61 -11.32
N LEU A 177 5.39 -10.16 -10.13
CA LEU A 177 4.09 -10.47 -9.54
C LEU A 177 3.83 -9.52 -8.38
N ASP A 178 2.69 -8.83 -8.40
CA ASP A 178 2.18 -8.05 -7.27
C ASP A 178 1.02 -8.79 -6.60
N VAL A 179 1.18 -9.12 -5.32
CA VAL A 179 0.23 -9.92 -4.52
C VAL A 179 -0.58 -8.99 -3.61
N GLY A 180 -1.90 -9.00 -3.76
CA GLY A 180 -2.80 -8.01 -3.20
C GLY A 180 -2.73 -6.71 -4.00
N ALA A 181 -2.79 -6.80 -5.33
CA ALA A 181 -2.55 -5.69 -6.24
C ALA A 181 -3.58 -4.55 -6.14
N GLY A 182 -4.73 -4.79 -5.51
CA GLY A 182 -5.78 -3.81 -5.28
C GLY A 182 -6.23 -3.13 -6.57
N THR A 183 -6.22 -1.81 -6.57
CA THR A 183 -6.55 -0.96 -7.73
C THR A 183 -5.42 -0.87 -8.77
N GLY A 184 -4.29 -1.55 -8.57
CA GLY A 184 -3.17 -1.60 -9.50
C GLY A 184 -2.20 -0.40 -9.42
N ARG A 185 -2.28 0.45 -8.39
CA ARG A 185 -1.41 1.64 -8.27
C ARG A 185 0.08 1.30 -8.19
N ALA A 186 0.47 0.25 -7.45
CA ALA A 186 1.87 -0.21 -7.40
C ALA A 186 2.35 -0.69 -8.77
N LEU A 187 1.55 -1.50 -9.47
CA LEU A 187 1.82 -1.97 -10.83
C LEU A 187 1.96 -0.80 -11.82
N TYR A 188 1.10 0.21 -11.70
CA TYR A 188 1.17 1.42 -12.52
C TYR A 188 2.52 2.14 -12.34
N GLN A 189 2.96 2.36 -11.10
CA GLN A 189 4.21 3.04 -10.79
C GLN A 189 5.44 2.21 -11.20
N MET A 190 5.43 0.90 -10.94
CA MET A 190 6.48 -0.01 -11.39
C MET A 190 6.59 -0.05 -12.91
N GLY A 191 5.45 -0.10 -13.61
CA GLY A 191 5.40 -0.10 -15.08
C GLY A 191 5.88 1.21 -15.72
N LEU A 192 5.77 2.35 -15.02
CA LEU A 192 6.39 3.61 -15.45
C LEU A 192 7.91 3.62 -15.24
N ALA A 193 8.38 3.03 -14.14
CA ALA A 193 9.81 2.95 -13.84
C ALA A 193 10.55 1.95 -14.75
N HIS A 194 9.91 0.81 -15.02
CA HIS A 194 10.49 -0.30 -15.77
C HIS A 194 9.53 -0.84 -16.85
N PRO A 195 9.30 -0.09 -17.94
CA PRO A 195 8.31 -0.46 -18.97
C PRO A 195 8.68 -1.74 -19.75
N GLY A 196 9.93 -2.23 -19.65
CA GLY A 196 10.41 -3.45 -20.30
C GLY A 196 10.13 -4.75 -19.56
N HIS A 197 9.54 -4.71 -18.34
CA HIS A 197 9.20 -5.89 -17.57
C HIS A 197 7.77 -6.36 -17.88
N LYS A 198 7.46 -7.63 -17.55
CA LYS A 198 6.11 -8.21 -17.63
C LYS A 198 5.48 -8.24 -16.26
N TYR A 199 4.33 -7.62 -16.13
CA TYR A 199 3.63 -7.45 -14.87
C TYR A 199 2.43 -8.37 -14.74
N PHE A 200 2.28 -8.90 -13.53
CA PHE A 200 1.16 -9.73 -13.12
C PHE A 200 0.64 -9.19 -11.79
N GLY A 201 -0.67 -9.11 -11.64
CA GLY A 201 -1.29 -8.73 -10.38
C GLY A 201 -2.35 -9.74 -9.98
N VAL A 202 -2.44 -10.04 -8.70
CA VAL A 202 -3.51 -10.84 -8.13
C VAL A 202 -4.17 -10.11 -6.98
N ASP A 203 -5.49 -10.10 -6.98
CA ASP A 203 -6.29 -9.58 -5.87
C ASP A 203 -7.55 -10.41 -5.69
N LEU A 204 -8.03 -10.50 -4.46
CA LEU A 204 -9.21 -11.29 -4.12
C LEU A 204 -10.51 -10.60 -4.54
N SER A 205 -10.52 -9.26 -4.62
CA SER A 205 -11.69 -8.49 -5.00
C SER A 205 -11.84 -8.35 -6.52
N PRO A 206 -12.90 -8.89 -7.14
CA PRO A 206 -13.15 -8.68 -8.56
C PRO A 206 -13.34 -7.20 -8.90
N TYR A 207 -13.90 -6.41 -8.01
CA TYR A 207 -14.15 -4.97 -8.20
C TYR A 207 -12.86 -4.16 -8.23
N TYR A 208 -11.88 -4.53 -7.40
CA TYR A 208 -10.56 -3.89 -7.37
C TYR A 208 -9.75 -4.31 -8.59
N VAL A 209 -9.81 -5.57 -9.00
CA VAL A 209 -9.17 -6.02 -10.25
C VAL A 209 -9.79 -5.32 -11.48
N ASP A 210 -11.10 -5.10 -11.51
CA ASP A 210 -11.72 -4.35 -12.61
C ASP A 210 -11.25 -2.90 -12.63
N ARG A 211 -11.12 -2.25 -11.46
CA ARG A 211 -10.52 -0.92 -11.36
C ARG A 211 -9.06 -0.90 -11.81
N ALA A 212 -8.28 -1.93 -11.45
CA ALA A 212 -6.90 -2.08 -11.91
C ALA A 212 -6.83 -2.25 -13.44
N ARG A 213 -7.75 -2.99 -14.06
CA ARG A 213 -7.84 -3.09 -15.53
C ARG A 213 -8.10 -1.75 -16.21
N GLU A 214 -8.95 -0.91 -15.60
CA GLU A 214 -9.20 0.46 -16.09
C GLU A 214 -7.93 1.33 -15.99
N LEU A 215 -7.25 1.32 -14.83
CA LEU A 215 -6.03 2.10 -14.60
C LEU A 215 -4.87 1.68 -15.50
N LEU A 216 -4.74 0.38 -15.74
CA LEU A 216 -3.63 -0.22 -16.48
C LEU A 216 -3.96 -0.46 -17.97
N ALA A 217 -5.08 0.08 -18.46
CA ALA A 217 -5.48 -0.08 -19.86
C ALA A 217 -4.36 0.36 -20.83
N GLY A 218 -4.11 -0.48 -21.84
CA GLY A 218 -3.04 -0.26 -22.82
C GLY A 218 -1.63 -0.62 -22.35
N ARG A 219 -1.47 -1.20 -21.16
CA ARG A 219 -0.19 -1.71 -20.63
C ARG A 219 -0.13 -3.24 -20.71
N ASP A 220 1.08 -3.80 -20.81
CA ASP A 220 1.30 -5.27 -20.78
C ASP A 220 1.25 -5.77 -19.32
N VAL A 221 0.04 -5.87 -18.79
CA VAL A 221 -0.23 -6.34 -17.42
C VAL A 221 -1.30 -7.41 -17.42
N SER A 222 -1.02 -8.56 -16.82
CA SER A 222 -1.99 -9.65 -16.60
C SER A 222 -2.58 -9.56 -15.20
N LEU A 223 -3.90 -9.47 -15.08
CA LEU A 223 -4.61 -9.34 -13.81
C LEU A 223 -5.52 -10.54 -13.53
N LEU A 224 -5.42 -11.09 -12.34
CA LEU A 224 -6.13 -12.25 -11.87
C LEU A 224 -6.97 -11.94 -10.63
N VAL A 225 -8.21 -12.42 -10.62
CA VAL A 225 -9.06 -12.42 -9.40
C VAL A 225 -8.88 -13.78 -8.74
N ASP A 226 -8.10 -13.84 -7.66
CA ASP A 226 -7.87 -15.10 -6.95
C ASP A 226 -7.37 -14.85 -5.51
N ASN A 227 -7.39 -15.94 -4.71
CA ASN A 227 -6.93 -15.93 -3.34
C ASN A 227 -5.41 -16.16 -3.27
N ALA A 228 -4.67 -15.19 -2.75
CA ALA A 228 -3.22 -15.26 -2.56
C ALA A 228 -2.75 -16.41 -1.66
N GLU A 229 -3.65 -17.04 -0.90
CA GLU A 229 -3.35 -18.21 -0.08
C GLU A 229 -3.20 -19.52 -0.90
N ASN A 230 -3.61 -19.51 -2.19
CA ASN A 230 -3.50 -20.63 -3.11
C ASN A 230 -3.51 -20.11 -4.56
N LEU A 231 -2.34 -19.68 -5.04
CA LEU A 231 -2.21 -19.04 -6.35
C LEU A 231 -2.28 -20.08 -7.50
N PRO A 232 -3.12 -19.87 -8.53
CA PRO A 232 -3.15 -20.74 -9.71
C PRO A 232 -2.00 -20.42 -10.68
N LEU A 233 -0.82 -20.24 -10.14
CA LEU A 233 0.41 -19.88 -10.84
C LEU A 233 1.44 -21.00 -10.68
N ARG A 234 2.29 -21.16 -11.71
CA ARG A 234 3.34 -22.20 -11.71
C ARG A 234 4.43 -21.86 -10.70
N ASP A 235 5.05 -22.89 -10.14
CA ASP A 235 6.23 -22.80 -9.30
C ASP A 235 7.37 -22.09 -10.05
N ALA A 236 8.21 -21.37 -9.32
CA ALA A 236 9.43 -20.75 -9.82
C ALA A 236 9.25 -19.99 -11.15
N SER A 237 8.18 -19.20 -11.26
CA SER A 237 7.82 -18.50 -12.52
C SER A 237 8.04 -16.99 -12.49
N PHE A 238 8.38 -16.40 -11.34
CA PHE A 238 8.59 -14.97 -11.19
C PHE A 238 10.00 -14.64 -10.70
N ASP A 239 10.56 -13.57 -11.26
CA ASP A 239 11.88 -13.04 -10.92
C ASP A 239 11.80 -12.04 -9.77
N ILE A 240 10.64 -11.36 -9.66
CA ILE A 240 10.34 -10.38 -8.61
C ILE A 240 8.92 -10.66 -8.11
N VAL A 241 8.75 -10.64 -6.79
CA VAL A 241 7.44 -10.71 -6.13
C VAL A 241 7.29 -9.50 -5.22
N THR A 242 6.18 -8.78 -5.32
CA THR A 242 5.89 -7.60 -4.51
C THR A 242 4.57 -7.76 -3.76
N SER A 243 4.42 -7.01 -2.68
CA SER A 243 3.13 -6.79 -2.02
C SER A 243 3.15 -5.45 -1.31
N VAL A 244 2.04 -4.71 -1.40
CA VAL A 244 1.91 -3.38 -0.80
C VAL A 244 0.64 -3.30 0.02
N PHE A 245 0.76 -3.03 1.33
CA PHE A 245 -0.36 -2.86 2.27
C PHE A 245 -1.32 -4.06 2.32
N LEU A 246 -0.80 -5.29 2.43
CA LEU A 246 -1.61 -6.51 2.51
C LEU A 246 -1.49 -7.21 3.87
N PHE A 247 -0.28 -7.38 4.39
CA PHE A 247 -0.01 -8.30 5.49
C PHE A 247 -0.64 -7.89 6.82
N HIS A 248 -0.80 -6.58 7.06
CA HIS A 248 -1.47 -6.09 8.26
C HIS A 248 -2.98 -6.39 8.28
N GLU A 249 -3.61 -6.64 7.14
CA GLU A 249 -5.02 -7.01 7.02
C GLU A 249 -5.28 -8.52 7.13
N LEU A 250 -4.23 -9.35 7.16
CA LEU A 250 -4.36 -10.80 7.19
C LEU A 250 -4.22 -11.39 8.60
N PRO A 251 -5.07 -12.37 8.97
CA PRO A 251 -4.80 -13.20 10.15
C PRO A 251 -3.50 -13.99 9.94
N LEU A 252 -2.80 -14.32 11.02
CA LEU A 252 -1.48 -14.97 10.98
C LEU A 252 -1.46 -16.23 10.11
N SER A 253 -2.50 -17.05 10.17
CA SER A 253 -2.60 -18.28 9.36
C SER A 253 -2.66 -18.00 7.85
N ALA A 254 -3.42 -16.97 7.45
CA ALA A 254 -3.48 -16.54 6.05
C ALA A 254 -2.14 -15.92 5.62
N ARG A 255 -1.53 -15.07 6.47
CA ARG A 255 -0.23 -14.46 6.25
C ARG A 255 0.84 -15.50 5.90
N ARG A 256 0.92 -16.58 6.68
CA ARG A 256 1.85 -17.68 6.45
C ARG A 256 1.57 -18.44 5.14
N ARG A 257 0.30 -18.69 4.79
CA ARG A 257 -0.05 -19.33 3.51
C ARG A 257 0.31 -18.44 2.32
N VAL A 258 0.02 -17.14 2.40
CA VAL A 258 0.41 -16.17 1.36
C VAL A 258 1.93 -16.14 1.18
N LEU A 259 2.71 -16.07 2.26
CA LEU A 259 4.18 -16.12 2.18
C LEU A 259 4.69 -17.44 1.56
N SER A 260 4.08 -18.57 1.89
CA SER A 260 4.40 -19.87 1.30
C SER A 260 4.14 -19.88 -0.21
N GLU A 261 3.00 -19.33 -0.65
CA GLU A 261 2.66 -19.21 -2.07
C GLU A 261 3.58 -18.25 -2.81
N MET A 262 3.88 -17.07 -2.22
CA MET A 262 4.85 -16.14 -2.78
C MET A 262 6.23 -16.81 -2.95
N ARG A 263 6.65 -17.62 -1.99
CA ARG A 263 7.91 -18.39 -2.09
C ARG A 263 7.83 -19.46 -3.18
N ARG A 264 6.73 -20.20 -3.28
CA ARG A 264 6.53 -21.24 -4.30
C ARG A 264 6.62 -20.69 -5.72
N VAL A 265 5.99 -19.55 -5.97
CA VAL A 265 5.98 -18.95 -7.31
C VAL A 265 7.26 -18.18 -7.64
N ALA A 266 8.03 -17.76 -6.64
CA ALA A 266 9.31 -17.10 -6.80
C ALA A 266 10.39 -18.08 -7.25
N ARG A 267 11.18 -17.71 -8.26
CA ARG A 267 12.39 -18.44 -8.66
C ARG A 267 13.42 -18.45 -7.52
N PRO A 268 14.29 -19.48 -7.46
CA PRO A 268 15.47 -19.38 -6.59
C PRO A 268 16.26 -18.10 -6.89
N GLY A 269 16.61 -17.33 -5.85
CA GLY A 269 17.26 -16.02 -5.99
C GLY A 269 16.36 -14.85 -6.38
N ALA A 270 15.06 -15.07 -6.60
CA ALA A 270 14.12 -14.01 -6.92
C ALA A 270 14.07 -12.92 -5.82
N LEU A 271 13.84 -11.69 -6.22
CA LEU A 271 13.66 -10.57 -5.31
C LEU A 271 12.23 -10.59 -4.72
N LEU A 272 12.13 -10.45 -3.42
CA LEU A 272 10.89 -10.13 -2.71
C LEU A 272 10.98 -8.70 -2.17
N VAL A 273 9.95 -7.89 -2.42
CA VAL A 273 9.81 -6.56 -1.81
C VAL A 273 8.41 -6.42 -1.23
N ILE A 274 8.34 -6.23 0.07
CA ILE A 274 7.07 -5.96 0.77
C ILE A 274 7.11 -4.56 1.36
N GLU A 275 6.16 -3.73 0.99
CA GLU A 275 5.88 -2.46 1.67
C GLU A 275 4.61 -2.65 2.50
N ASP A 276 4.70 -2.45 3.81
CA ASP A 276 3.57 -2.63 4.70
C ASP A 276 3.68 -1.71 5.93
N SER A 277 2.64 -1.63 6.74
CA SER A 277 2.64 -0.79 7.93
C SER A 277 3.88 -1.04 8.79
N ALA A 278 4.48 0.01 9.32
CA ALA A 278 5.54 -0.11 10.30
C ALA A 278 5.04 -0.88 11.53
N GLN A 279 5.94 -1.63 12.17
CA GLN A 279 5.67 -2.37 13.40
C GLN A 279 6.30 -1.65 14.60
N LEU A 280 5.90 -1.97 15.81
CA LEU A 280 6.39 -1.26 17.01
C LEU A 280 7.90 -1.39 17.21
N SER A 281 8.50 -2.51 16.78
CA SER A 281 9.95 -2.71 16.77
C SER A 281 10.70 -1.76 15.84
N ASP A 282 10.08 -1.38 14.71
CA ASP A 282 10.69 -0.52 13.68
C ASP A 282 10.50 0.97 13.97
N ALA A 283 9.44 1.29 14.70
CA ALA A 283 8.98 2.67 14.86
C ALA A 283 8.37 2.93 16.25
N PRO A 284 9.12 2.72 17.35
CA PRO A 284 8.60 2.92 18.70
C PRO A 284 8.15 4.37 18.96
N GLU A 285 8.72 5.32 18.24
CA GLU A 285 8.30 6.74 18.29
C GLU A 285 6.94 7.01 17.62
N LEU A 286 6.39 6.04 16.88
CA LEU A 286 5.07 6.13 16.24
C LEU A 286 4.00 5.30 16.96
N GLU A 287 4.28 4.70 18.11
CA GLU A 287 3.37 3.81 18.83
C GLU A 287 1.96 4.38 18.94
N PHE A 288 1.84 5.65 19.34
CA PHE A 288 0.52 6.32 19.42
C PHE A 288 -0.27 6.26 18.10
N PHE A 289 0.39 6.57 17.00
CA PHE A 289 -0.28 6.64 15.69
C PHE A 289 -0.65 5.24 15.19
N LEU A 290 0.25 4.28 15.34
CA LEU A 290 0.06 2.89 14.87
C LEU A 290 -1.02 2.17 15.69
N GLU A 291 -1.02 2.28 17.02
CA GLU A 291 -2.05 1.64 17.86
C GLU A 291 -3.43 2.24 17.67
N ASN A 292 -3.53 3.59 17.56
CA ASN A 292 -4.79 4.24 17.29
C ASN A 292 -5.34 3.91 15.91
N PHE A 293 -4.46 3.79 14.89
CA PHE A 293 -4.88 3.46 13.54
C PHE A 293 -5.66 2.14 13.49
N GLY A 294 -5.09 1.04 13.99
CA GLY A 294 -5.74 -0.28 13.96
C GLY A 294 -7.08 -0.31 14.69
N ARG A 295 -7.16 0.39 15.83
CA ARG A 295 -8.41 0.51 16.60
C ARG A 295 -9.45 1.35 15.86
N ASP A 296 -9.06 2.51 15.37
CA ASP A 296 -9.97 3.51 14.81
C ASP A 296 -10.44 3.12 13.39
N MET A 297 -9.64 2.33 12.67
CA MET A 297 -9.90 1.94 11.27
C MET A 297 -10.54 0.55 11.10
N ASN A 298 -10.96 -0.12 12.17
CA ASN A 298 -11.57 -1.47 12.12
C ASN A 298 -10.68 -2.51 11.42
N GLU A 299 -9.42 -2.55 11.83
CA GLU A 299 -8.46 -3.56 11.36
C GLU A 299 -8.20 -4.61 12.43
N PRO A 300 -8.88 -5.74 12.40
CA PRO A 300 -8.89 -6.69 13.51
C PRO A 300 -7.56 -7.45 13.69
N PHE A 301 -6.75 -7.51 12.66
CA PHE A 301 -5.47 -8.25 12.68
C PHE A 301 -4.28 -7.33 12.91
N PHE A 302 -4.47 -6.02 12.84
CA PHE A 302 -3.43 -5.00 12.92
C PHE A 302 -2.72 -4.99 14.28
N ALA A 303 -3.45 -5.08 15.38
CA ALA A 303 -2.85 -5.09 16.72
C ALA A 303 -1.86 -6.26 16.94
N ARG A 304 -2.14 -7.41 16.33
CA ARG A 304 -1.23 -8.55 16.33
C ARG A 304 -0.06 -8.31 15.38
N TYR A 305 -0.32 -7.82 14.17
CA TYR A 305 0.69 -7.47 13.19
C TYR A 305 1.72 -6.48 13.76
N LEU A 306 1.29 -5.46 14.49
CA LEU A 306 2.18 -4.46 15.11
C LEU A 306 3.24 -5.08 16.05
N ARG A 307 2.93 -6.21 16.71
CA ARG A 307 3.77 -6.83 17.74
C ARG A 307 4.54 -8.05 17.26
N GLU A 308 4.10 -8.68 16.18
CA GLU A 308 4.73 -9.84 15.56
C GLU A 308 5.47 -9.42 14.30
N THR A 309 6.79 -9.32 14.39
CA THR A 309 7.62 -8.87 13.24
C THR A 309 7.50 -9.81 12.06
N LEU A 310 7.44 -9.21 10.85
CA LEU A 310 7.25 -9.94 9.60
C LEU A 310 8.50 -10.74 9.18
N GLU A 311 9.69 -10.29 9.55
CA GLU A 311 10.97 -10.84 9.12
C GLU A 311 11.15 -12.32 9.51
N PRO A 312 10.86 -12.78 10.75
CA PRO A 312 10.94 -14.20 11.10
C PRO A 312 9.94 -15.07 10.31
N GLU A 313 8.76 -14.53 9.93
CA GLU A 313 7.80 -15.25 9.10
C GLU A 313 8.32 -15.42 7.68
N LEU A 314 9.02 -14.41 7.12
CA LEU A 314 9.69 -14.48 5.82
C LEU A 314 10.82 -15.53 5.83
N GLU A 315 11.69 -15.52 6.85
CA GLU A 315 12.75 -16.51 6.99
C GLU A 315 12.18 -17.93 7.07
N SER A 316 11.11 -18.12 7.83
CA SER A 316 10.41 -19.41 7.96
C SER A 316 9.75 -19.85 6.65
N ALA A 317 9.33 -18.92 5.80
CA ALA A 317 8.75 -19.23 4.50
C ALA A 317 9.81 -19.53 3.42
N GLY A 318 11.11 -19.40 3.73
CA GLY A 318 12.20 -19.70 2.80
C GLY A 318 12.71 -18.49 2.02
N PHE A 319 12.51 -17.29 2.55
CA PHE A 319 13.19 -16.09 2.09
C PHE A 319 14.38 -15.75 3.02
N HIS A 320 15.34 -15.03 2.49
CA HIS A 320 16.43 -14.44 3.25
C HIS A 320 16.29 -12.93 3.27
N VAL A 321 16.01 -12.35 4.43
CA VAL A 321 15.84 -10.91 4.60
C VAL A 321 17.19 -10.22 4.46
N GLN A 322 17.29 -9.29 3.51
CA GLN A 322 18.49 -8.52 3.22
C GLN A 322 18.49 -7.14 3.89
N GLY A 323 17.31 -6.58 4.12
CA GLY A 323 17.18 -5.27 4.75
C GLY A 323 15.74 -4.86 5.00
N VAL A 324 15.58 -3.91 5.93
CA VAL A 324 14.32 -3.27 6.27
C VAL A 324 14.56 -1.76 6.24
N GLU A 325 13.80 -1.05 5.44
CA GLU A 325 13.93 0.40 5.28
C GLU A 325 12.67 1.08 5.83
N PRO A 326 12.80 2.06 6.76
CA PRO A 326 11.64 2.81 7.24
C PRO A 326 11.06 3.66 6.10
N CYS A 327 9.72 3.72 6.02
CA CYS A 327 8.98 4.41 4.97
C CYS A 327 7.80 5.19 5.57
N PHE A 328 8.04 6.30 6.25
CA PHE A 328 7.05 7.10 6.98
C PHE A 328 6.27 6.26 8.02
N LEU A 329 4.98 5.95 7.76
CA LEU A 329 4.13 5.11 8.61
C LEU A 329 4.22 3.62 8.23
N SER A 330 5.05 3.29 7.26
CA SER A 330 5.29 1.93 6.78
C SER A 330 6.77 1.57 6.81
N LYS A 331 7.09 0.37 6.36
CA LYS A 331 8.44 -0.13 6.12
C LYS A 331 8.50 -0.89 4.79
N VAL A 332 9.67 -0.91 4.18
CA VAL A 332 9.98 -1.75 3.03
C VAL A 332 10.90 -2.87 3.46
N VAL A 333 10.44 -4.11 3.33
CA VAL A 333 11.24 -5.31 3.60
C VAL A 333 11.76 -5.85 2.28
N ILE A 334 13.06 -6.07 2.18
CA ILE A 334 13.76 -6.55 0.99
C ILE A 334 14.33 -7.93 1.32
N ALA A 335 14.00 -8.93 0.52
CA ALA A 335 14.46 -10.30 0.74
C ALA A 335 14.75 -11.03 -0.57
N ARG A 336 15.42 -12.18 -0.48
CA ARG A 336 15.69 -13.08 -1.60
C ARG A 336 15.09 -14.46 -1.33
N ALA A 337 14.49 -15.06 -2.34
CA ALA A 337 14.06 -16.45 -2.28
C ALA A 337 15.27 -17.38 -2.21
N ARG A 338 15.30 -18.30 -1.21
CA ARG A 338 16.33 -19.33 -1.08
C ARG A 338 16.19 -20.44 -2.12
#